data_5fb9528d25d38fcb8d6f4f317d7f92a7
#
_entry.id   5fb9528d25d38fcb8d6f4f317d7f92a7
#
_cell.length_a   1.000
_cell.length_b   1.000
_cell.length_c   1.000
_cell.angle_alpha   90.00
_cell.angle_beta   90.00
_cell.angle_gamma   90.00
#
_symmetry.space_group_name_H-M   'P 1'
#
loop_
_entity.id
_entity.type
_entity.pdbx_description
1 polymer ?
#
loop_
_entity_poly.entity_id
_entity_poly.type
_entity_poly.pdbx_seq_one_letter_code
_entity_poly.pdbx_strand_id
1 'polypeptide(L)'
;MKITIIGAGAMGGAMTEGLLKSENFTPSDITVSDHNQPVLDHFASEGASVTLDNQLACHGADIVCVVVKPWCVEKTLKGIKDALDYKSQKLVVVAAGVPSANIKEWLDKDGSTPTFFLVMPNIAIAYKQSMTFITPIDASATESKQITDIFDELGESLIMEERLFPAATAMSCAIAYAMRYVRANVEGGVEMGFKAKDAQKIVLQTVKGAVELLQETGEHPEAAIDKVTTPGGCTIKGLNTMEQGGFTSAVINGLLAGKR
;
A
#
# COMPACT_ATOMS: atom_id res chain seq x y z
N MET A 1 -12.17 -18.49 -1.43
CA MET A 1 -12.59 -17.13 -0.99
C MET A 1 -12.51 -16.22 -2.20
N LYS A 2 -13.56 -15.43 -2.43
CA LYS A 2 -13.63 -14.55 -3.61
C LYS A 2 -13.44 -13.10 -3.21
N ILE A 3 -12.61 -12.37 -3.96
CA ILE A 3 -12.31 -10.98 -3.73
C ILE A 3 -12.61 -10.12 -4.97
N THR A 4 -13.24 -8.99 -4.75
CA THR A 4 -13.56 -8.04 -5.82
C THR A 4 -12.77 -6.76 -5.60
N ILE A 5 -12.16 -6.24 -6.68
CA ILE A 5 -11.46 -4.96 -6.72
C ILE A 5 -12.27 -3.99 -7.59
N ILE A 6 -12.84 -2.97 -6.99
CA ILE A 6 -13.53 -1.88 -7.68
C ILE A 6 -12.58 -0.70 -7.83
N GLY A 7 -12.17 -0.43 -9.06
CA GLY A 7 -11.16 0.55 -9.42
C GLY A 7 -9.78 -0.07 -9.56
N ALA A 8 -9.33 -0.25 -10.79
CA ALA A 8 -8.04 -0.86 -11.15
C ALA A 8 -7.02 0.18 -11.67
N GLY A 9 -7.04 1.38 -11.09
CA GLY A 9 -5.99 2.38 -11.29
C GLY A 9 -4.64 1.92 -10.70
N ALA A 10 -3.69 2.85 -10.52
CA ALA A 10 -2.33 2.50 -10.06
C ALA A 10 -2.33 1.63 -8.78
N MET A 11 -3.19 1.92 -7.79
CA MET A 11 -3.24 1.16 -6.54
C MET A 11 -4.04 -0.15 -6.68
N GLY A 12 -5.25 -0.07 -7.26
CA GLY A 12 -6.08 -1.27 -7.43
C GLY A 12 -5.46 -2.26 -8.42
N GLY A 13 -4.82 -1.78 -9.48
CA GLY A 13 -4.04 -2.61 -10.38
C GLY A 13 -2.88 -3.30 -9.67
N ALA A 14 -2.07 -2.56 -8.90
CA ALA A 14 -0.99 -3.14 -8.11
C ALA A 14 -1.49 -4.19 -7.10
N MET A 15 -2.64 -3.92 -6.46
CA MET A 15 -3.26 -4.87 -5.53
C MET A 15 -3.72 -6.14 -6.27
N THR A 16 -4.35 -5.99 -7.44
CA THR A 16 -4.75 -7.13 -8.29
C THR A 16 -3.54 -7.95 -8.72
N GLU A 17 -2.45 -7.32 -9.17
CA GLU A 17 -1.20 -8.00 -9.52
C GLU A 17 -0.59 -8.77 -8.34
N GLY A 18 -0.65 -8.22 -7.14
CA GLY A 18 -0.22 -8.90 -5.92
C GLY A 18 -1.06 -10.13 -5.61
N LEU A 19 -2.39 -9.99 -5.69
CA LEU A 19 -3.34 -11.10 -5.48
C LEU A 19 -3.17 -12.22 -6.51
N LEU A 20 -2.92 -11.90 -7.78
CA LEU A 20 -2.64 -12.90 -8.83
C LEU A 20 -1.34 -13.70 -8.59
N LYS A 21 -0.43 -13.17 -7.77
CA LYS A 21 0.80 -13.86 -7.33
C LYS A 21 0.67 -14.53 -5.97
N SER A 22 -0.51 -14.46 -5.36
CA SER A 22 -0.83 -15.07 -4.08
C SER A 22 -0.95 -16.59 -4.22
N GLU A 23 -0.64 -17.32 -3.15
CA GLU A 23 -0.86 -18.77 -3.10
C GLU A 23 -2.28 -19.11 -2.62
N ASN A 24 -2.99 -18.14 -2.02
CA ASN A 24 -4.33 -18.31 -1.44
C ASN A 24 -5.47 -17.95 -2.41
N PHE A 25 -5.16 -17.31 -3.54
CA PHE A 25 -6.13 -16.93 -4.56
C PHE A 25 -5.79 -17.55 -5.91
N THR A 26 -6.76 -18.15 -6.53
CA THR A 26 -6.67 -18.47 -7.97
C THR A 26 -7.15 -17.27 -8.77
N PRO A 27 -6.71 -17.06 -10.03
CA PRO A 27 -7.19 -15.95 -10.84
C PRO A 27 -8.72 -15.85 -10.93
N SER A 28 -9.43 -16.99 -10.95
CA SER A 28 -10.90 -17.07 -10.96
C SER A 28 -11.58 -16.65 -9.65
N ASP A 29 -10.83 -16.52 -8.55
CA ASP A 29 -11.34 -15.97 -7.29
C ASP A 29 -11.36 -14.45 -7.27
N ILE A 30 -10.67 -13.82 -8.24
CA ILE A 30 -10.47 -12.37 -8.31
C ILE A 30 -11.41 -11.79 -9.37
N THR A 31 -12.21 -10.81 -8.97
CA THR A 31 -13.02 -10.01 -9.89
C THR A 31 -12.53 -8.57 -9.91
N VAL A 32 -12.32 -8.01 -11.08
CA VAL A 32 -11.90 -6.61 -11.26
C VAL A 32 -12.99 -5.83 -11.95
N SER A 33 -13.38 -4.71 -11.36
CA SER A 33 -14.30 -3.76 -11.97
C SER A 33 -13.62 -2.41 -12.19
N ASP A 34 -13.63 -1.94 -13.42
CA ASP A 34 -13.13 -0.62 -13.80
C ASP A 34 -13.89 -0.10 -15.02
N HIS A 35 -13.87 1.21 -15.24
CA HIS A 35 -14.46 1.83 -16.44
C HIS A 35 -13.52 1.81 -17.65
N ASN A 36 -12.27 1.42 -17.48
CA ASN A 36 -11.23 1.40 -18.52
C ASN A 36 -11.08 0.00 -19.12
N GLN A 37 -11.64 -0.22 -20.31
CA GLN A 37 -11.63 -1.52 -20.98
C GLN A 37 -10.22 -2.09 -21.19
N PRO A 38 -9.20 -1.36 -21.63
CA PRO A 38 -7.80 -1.86 -21.72
C PRO A 38 -7.25 -2.43 -20.42
N VAL A 39 -7.62 -1.86 -19.26
CA VAL A 39 -7.22 -2.38 -17.95
C VAL A 39 -7.93 -3.69 -17.65
N LEU A 40 -9.22 -3.78 -17.97
CA LEU A 40 -10.00 -5.01 -17.83
C LEU A 40 -9.47 -6.13 -18.75
N ASP A 41 -9.16 -5.81 -20.00
CA ASP A 41 -8.60 -6.77 -20.95
C ASP A 41 -7.26 -7.34 -20.47
N HIS A 42 -6.42 -6.51 -19.84
CA HIS A 42 -5.17 -6.96 -19.23
C HIS A 42 -5.44 -7.99 -18.13
N PHE A 43 -6.28 -7.70 -17.14
CA PHE A 43 -6.56 -8.63 -16.05
C PHE A 43 -7.35 -9.87 -16.48
N ALA A 44 -8.20 -9.74 -17.51
CA ALA A 44 -8.84 -10.89 -18.14
C ALA A 44 -7.81 -11.84 -18.77
N SER A 45 -6.76 -11.30 -19.41
CA SER A 45 -5.67 -12.11 -19.98
C SER A 45 -4.85 -12.86 -18.91
N GLU A 46 -4.82 -12.34 -17.67
CA GLU A 46 -4.20 -12.98 -16.50
C GLU A 46 -5.16 -13.98 -15.80
N GLY A 47 -6.39 -14.13 -16.30
CA GLY A 47 -7.35 -15.12 -15.83
C GLY A 47 -8.33 -14.61 -14.76
N ALA A 48 -8.31 -13.33 -14.39
CA ALA A 48 -9.28 -12.74 -13.49
C ALA A 48 -10.64 -12.55 -14.17
N SER A 49 -11.72 -12.59 -13.39
CA SER A 49 -13.03 -12.15 -13.85
C SER A 49 -13.07 -10.63 -13.96
N VAL A 50 -13.71 -10.09 -15.00
CA VAL A 50 -13.74 -8.64 -15.21
C VAL A 50 -15.14 -8.14 -15.56
N THR A 51 -15.46 -6.91 -15.17
CA THR A 51 -16.74 -6.27 -15.50
C THR A 51 -16.63 -4.74 -15.50
N LEU A 52 -17.50 -4.08 -16.26
CA LEU A 52 -17.71 -2.62 -16.22
C LEU A 52 -18.73 -2.21 -15.13
N ASP A 53 -19.42 -3.17 -14.52
CA ASP A 53 -20.51 -2.94 -13.57
C ASP A 53 -20.07 -3.25 -12.14
N ASN A 54 -19.96 -2.21 -11.32
CA ASN A 54 -19.56 -2.33 -9.92
C ASN A 54 -20.57 -3.12 -9.07
N GLN A 55 -21.86 -3.07 -9.40
CA GLN A 55 -22.88 -3.84 -8.66
C GLN A 55 -22.73 -5.32 -8.96
N LEU A 56 -22.60 -5.65 -10.25
CA LEU A 56 -22.38 -7.03 -10.67
C LEU A 56 -21.10 -7.61 -10.04
N ALA A 57 -20.05 -6.80 -9.92
CA ALA A 57 -18.78 -7.20 -9.30
C ALA A 57 -18.92 -7.58 -7.81
N CYS A 58 -19.90 -7.01 -7.09
CA CYS A 58 -20.14 -7.33 -5.68
C CYS A 58 -20.77 -8.72 -5.48
N HIS A 59 -21.46 -9.28 -6.48
CA HIS A 59 -22.20 -10.53 -6.32
C HIS A 59 -21.29 -11.74 -6.09
N GLY A 60 -21.52 -12.41 -4.96
CA GLY A 60 -20.79 -13.62 -4.60
C GLY A 60 -19.35 -13.42 -4.14
N ALA A 61 -18.91 -12.16 -3.97
CA ALA A 61 -17.63 -11.85 -3.33
C ALA A 61 -17.73 -12.03 -1.81
N ASP A 62 -16.69 -12.55 -1.18
CA ASP A 62 -16.53 -12.56 0.27
C ASP A 62 -16.00 -11.22 0.75
N ILE A 63 -15.15 -10.58 -0.07
CA ILE A 63 -14.51 -9.30 0.21
C ILE A 63 -14.68 -8.37 -1.00
N VAL A 64 -15.14 -7.15 -0.73
CA VAL A 64 -15.28 -6.10 -1.73
C VAL A 64 -14.30 -4.97 -1.39
N CYS A 65 -13.30 -4.76 -2.25
CA CYS A 65 -12.30 -3.71 -2.10
C CYS A 65 -12.65 -2.52 -3.01
N VAL A 66 -12.92 -1.37 -2.43
CA VAL A 66 -13.13 -0.11 -3.14
C VAL A 66 -11.82 0.66 -3.18
N VAL A 67 -11.17 0.68 -4.36
CA VAL A 67 -9.83 1.23 -4.57
C VAL A 67 -9.90 2.36 -5.60
N VAL A 68 -10.57 3.42 -5.23
CA VAL A 68 -10.82 4.57 -6.09
C VAL A 68 -10.25 5.85 -5.50
N LYS A 69 -10.17 6.90 -6.29
CA LYS A 69 -9.74 8.22 -5.79
C LYS A 69 -10.68 8.70 -4.70
N PRO A 70 -10.18 9.42 -3.66
CA PRO A 70 -10.98 9.84 -2.49
C PRO A 70 -12.29 10.53 -2.86
N TRP A 71 -12.29 11.39 -3.86
CA TRP A 71 -13.49 12.11 -4.35
C TRP A 71 -14.49 11.24 -5.11
N CYS A 72 -14.14 9.99 -5.43
CA CYS A 72 -15.03 9.01 -6.06
C CYS A 72 -15.67 8.06 -5.06
N VAL A 73 -15.15 7.98 -3.82
CA VAL A 73 -15.55 6.97 -2.82
C VAL A 73 -17.04 7.05 -2.52
N GLU A 74 -17.57 8.24 -2.20
CA GLU A 74 -18.99 8.44 -1.91
C GLU A 74 -19.88 7.91 -3.04
N LYS A 75 -19.61 8.36 -4.28
CA LYS A 75 -20.40 7.94 -5.46
C LYS A 75 -20.32 6.42 -5.66
N THR A 76 -19.13 5.84 -5.50
CA THR A 76 -18.92 4.40 -5.69
C THR A 76 -19.67 3.61 -4.61
N LEU A 77 -19.51 3.97 -3.33
CA LEU A 77 -20.17 3.27 -2.22
C LEU A 77 -21.68 3.37 -2.30
N LYS A 78 -22.24 4.55 -2.56
CA LYS A 78 -23.68 4.73 -2.79
C LYS A 78 -24.18 3.92 -3.98
N GLY A 79 -23.36 3.80 -5.03
CA GLY A 79 -23.71 3.04 -6.23
C GLY A 79 -23.75 1.53 -6.02
N ILE A 80 -22.97 0.97 -5.11
CA ILE A 80 -22.96 -0.46 -4.82
C ILE A 80 -23.74 -0.83 -3.55
N LYS A 81 -24.24 0.15 -2.80
CA LYS A 81 -24.90 -0.01 -1.51
C LYS A 81 -25.91 -1.16 -1.51
N ASP A 82 -26.81 -1.18 -2.50
CA ASP A 82 -27.88 -2.16 -2.57
C ASP A 82 -27.43 -3.55 -3.03
N ALA A 83 -26.30 -3.64 -3.71
CA ALA A 83 -25.69 -4.90 -4.15
C ALA A 83 -24.86 -5.59 -3.05
N LEU A 84 -24.49 -4.85 -1.97
CA LEU A 84 -23.71 -5.40 -0.86
C LEU A 84 -24.59 -6.20 0.11
N ASP A 85 -24.15 -7.41 0.44
CA ASP A 85 -24.67 -8.19 1.56
C ASP A 85 -23.91 -7.86 2.86
N TYR A 86 -24.52 -7.04 3.71
CA TYR A 86 -23.90 -6.57 4.96
C TYR A 86 -23.68 -7.68 6.00
N LYS A 87 -24.28 -8.86 5.83
CA LYS A 87 -24.14 -9.97 6.77
C LYS A 87 -22.95 -10.87 6.45
N SER A 88 -22.64 -11.05 5.17
CA SER A 88 -21.63 -12.02 4.74
C SER A 88 -20.39 -11.38 4.14
N GLN A 89 -20.50 -10.19 3.53
CA GLN A 89 -19.40 -9.52 2.86
C GLN A 89 -18.66 -8.56 3.80
N LYS A 90 -17.34 -8.49 3.63
CA LYS A 90 -16.50 -7.46 4.25
C LYS A 90 -16.11 -6.43 3.21
N LEU A 91 -16.23 -5.17 3.59
CA LEU A 91 -15.86 -4.06 2.74
C LEU A 91 -14.47 -3.56 3.13
N VAL A 92 -13.59 -3.39 2.16
CA VAL A 92 -12.27 -2.77 2.31
C VAL A 92 -12.26 -1.47 1.51
N VAL A 93 -11.96 -0.36 2.16
CA VAL A 93 -11.90 0.96 1.51
C VAL A 93 -10.45 1.45 1.50
N VAL A 94 -9.89 1.55 0.30
CA VAL A 94 -8.52 2.01 0.07
C VAL A 94 -8.57 3.43 -0.49
N ALA A 95 -8.71 4.39 0.41
CA ALA A 95 -8.78 5.80 0.04
C ALA A 95 -8.27 6.70 1.18
N ALA A 96 -7.33 7.59 0.84
CA ALA A 96 -6.80 8.56 1.79
C ALA A 96 -7.84 9.65 2.14
N GLY A 97 -7.91 10.04 3.41
CA GLY A 97 -8.69 11.21 3.84
C GLY A 97 -10.21 11.03 3.81
N VAL A 98 -10.70 9.80 3.82
CA VAL A 98 -12.14 9.49 3.93
C VAL A 98 -12.44 8.95 5.33
N PRO A 99 -13.10 9.72 6.21
CA PRO A 99 -13.44 9.29 7.56
C PRO A 99 -14.45 8.14 7.57
N SER A 100 -14.31 7.22 8.54
CA SER A 100 -15.25 6.12 8.73
C SER A 100 -16.69 6.58 8.96
N ALA A 101 -16.88 7.70 9.64
CA ALA A 101 -18.20 8.30 9.87
C ALA A 101 -18.95 8.60 8.57
N ASN A 102 -18.25 9.12 7.56
CA ASN A 102 -18.85 9.41 6.26
C ASN A 102 -19.24 8.11 5.53
N ILE A 103 -18.38 7.09 5.61
CA ILE A 103 -18.65 5.78 4.99
C ILE A 103 -19.88 5.14 5.64
N LYS A 104 -20.00 5.20 6.96
CA LYS A 104 -21.19 4.74 7.70
C LYS A 104 -22.44 5.45 7.21
N GLU A 105 -22.43 6.78 7.11
CA GLU A 105 -23.55 7.57 6.62
C GLU A 105 -23.96 7.16 5.20
N TRP A 106 -23.01 7.02 4.28
CA TRP A 106 -23.29 6.66 2.88
C TRP A 106 -23.85 5.25 2.70
N LEU A 107 -23.45 4.33 3.59
CA LEU A 107 -23.85 2.93 3.54
C LEU A 107 -25.00 2.58 4.52
N ASP A 108 -25.51 3.53 5.29
CA ASP A 108 -26.59 3.25 6.22
C ASP A 108 -27.86 2.74 5.49
N LYS A 109 -28.31 1.54 5.83
CA LYS A 109 -29.58 0.94 5.41
C LYS A 109 -30.46 0.79 6.63
N ASP A 110 -31.33 1.75 6.88
CA ASP A 110 -32.29 1.73 7.98
C ASP A 110 -31.65 1.43 9.35
N GLY A 111 -30.52 2.09 9.63
CA GLY A 111 -29.74 1.91 10.86
C GLY A 111 -28.75 0.74 10.83
N SER A 112 -28.57 0.09 9.69
CA SER A 112 -27.60 -0.99 9.50
C SER A 112 -26.46 -0.57 8.60
N THR A 113 -25.23 -0.79 9.03
CA THR A 113 -24.00 -0.57 8.26
C THR A 113 -23.20 -1.87 8.14
N PRO A 114 -22.42 -2.07 7.06
CA PRO A 114 -21.58 -3.24 6.93
C PRO A 114 -20.37 -3.16 7.87
N THR A 115 -19.76 -4.29 8.19
CA THR A 115 -18.39 -4.34 8.69
C THR A 115 -17.44 -3.86 7.59
N PHE A 116 -16.55 -2.92 7.90
CA PHE A 116 -15.57 -2.46 6.92
C PHE A 116 -14.20 -2.13 7.52
N PHE A 117 -13.23 -1.99 6.64
CA PHE A 117 -11.83 -1.71 6.98
C PHE A 117 -11.33 -0.53 6.16
N LEU A 118 -10.73 0.45 6.83
CA LEU A 118 -9.91 1.44 6.16
C LEU A 118 -8.53 0.84 5.97
N VAL A 119 -8.05 0.82 4.74
CA VAL A 119 -6.78 0.15 4.41
C VAL A 119 -5.90 1.08 3.58
N MET A 120 -4.63 1.16 3.95
CA MET A 120 -3.65 1.99 3.25
C MET A 120 -2.41 1.16 2.92
N PRO A 121 -2.38 0.50 1.76
CA PRO A 121 -1.19 -0.13 1.21
C PRO A 121 -0.33 0.89 0.45
N ASN A 122 0.81 0.43 -0.05
CA ASN A 122 1.56 1.13 -1.09
C ASN A 122 1.73 0.26 -2.34
N ILE A 123 2.22 0.84 -3.44
CA ILE A 123 2.30 0.16 -4.74
C ILE A 123 3.25 -1.05 -4.77
N ALA A 124 4.11 -1.24 -3.75
CA ALA A 124 4.93 -2.44 -3.65
C ALA A 124 4.10 -3.71 -3.37
N ILE A 125 2.80 -3.55 -3.11
CA ILE A 125 1.84 -4.66 -2.99
C ILE A 125 1.84 -5.55 -4.24
N ALA A 126 2.10 -4.99 -5.42
CA ALA A 126 2.23 -5.75 -6.67
C ALA A 126 3.37 -6.80 -6.63
N TYR A 127 4.31 -6.64 -5.71
CA TYR A 127 5.46 -7.51 -5.51
C TYR A 127 5.47 -8.19 -4.15
N LYS A 128 4.34 -8.17 -3.43
CA LYS A 128 4.19 -8.76 -2.09
C LYS A 128 5.16 -8.13 -1.07
N GLN A 129 5.35 -6.81 -1.15
CA GLN A 129 6.29 -6.02 -0.33
C GLN A 129 5.66 -4.73 0.19
N SER A 130 4.32 -4.71 0.35
CA SER A 130 3.65 -3.55 0.93
C SER A 130 3.79 -3.54 2.43
N MET A 131 4.00 -2.36 3.02
CA MET A 131 3.54 -2.12 4.38
C MET A 131 2.11 -1.61 4.30
N THR A 132 1.17 -2.36 4.85
CA THR A 132 -0.27 -2.07 4.77
C THR A 132 -0.83 -1.73 6.13
N PHE A 133 -1.40 -0.55 6.27
CA PHE A 133 -2.08 -0.12 7.50
C PHE A 133 -3.56 -0.45 7.43
N ILE A 134 -4.11 -1.00 8.52
CA ILE A 134 -5.49 -1.49 8.59
C ILE A 134 -6.18 -0.90 9.82
N THR A 135 -7.34 -0.26 9.62
CA THR A 135 -8.22 0.20 10.70
C THR A 135 -9.55 -0.54 10.58
N PRO A 136 -9.82 -1.51 11.46
CA PRO A 136 -11.11 -2.20 11.51
C PRO A 136 -12.22 -1.26 12.04
N ILE A 137 -13.37 -1.26 11.38
CA ILE A 137 -14.56 -0.50 11.80
C ILE A 137 -15.72 -1.47 11.99
N ASP A 138 -16.24 -1.54 13.20
CA ASP A 138 -17.30 -2.45 13.62
C ASP A 138 -17.00 -3.93 13.30
N ALA A 139 -15.71 -4.29 13.29
CA ALA A 139 -15.23 -5.62 12.96
C ALA A 139 -14.89 -6.41 14.23
N SER A 140 -15.20 -7.69 14.22
CA SER A 140 -14.75 -8.65 15.22
C SER A 140 -13.24 -8.95 15.08
N ALA A 141 -12.65 -9.54 16.11
CA ALA A 141 -11.25 -10.00 16.06
C ALA A 141 -11.02 -11.04 14.95
N THR A 142 -12.00 -11.91 14.68
CA THR A 142 -11.92 -12.93 13.63
C THR A 142 -11.91 -12.28 12.25
N GLU A 143 -12.79 -11.31 12.01
CA GLU A 143 -12.84 -10.58 10.74
C GLU A 143 -11.59 -9.75 10.51
N SER A 144 -11.10 -9.10 11.58
CA SER A 144 -9.83 -8.36 11.54
C SER A 144 -8.67 -9.27 11.17
N LYS A 145 -8.58 -10.45 11.80
CA LYS A 145 -7.55 -11.44 11.46
C LYS A 145 -7.66 -11.89 10.01
N GLN A 146 -8.86 -12.15 9.51
CA GLN A 146 -9.06 -12.58 8.12
C GLN A 146 -8.53 -11.55 7.12
N ILE A 147 -8.79 -10.27 7.36
CA ILE A 147 -8.29 -9.19 6.49
C ILE A 147 -6.78 -9.03 6.64
N THR A 148 -6.26 -9.08 7.87
CA THR A 148 -4.82 -9.03 8.13
C THR A 148 -4.07 -10.14 7.41
N ASP A 149 -4.53 -11.38 7.49
CA ASP A 149 -3.90 -12.53 6.83
C ASP A 149 -3.78 -12.36 5.31
N ILE A 150 -4.76 -11.71 4.67
CA ILE A 150 -4.71 -11.40 3.23
C ILE A 150 -3.63 -10.37 2.91
N PHE A 151 -3.54 -9.30 3.71
CA PHE A 151 -2.55 -8.26 3.46
C PHE A 151 -1.14 -8.66 3.89
N ASP A 152 -0.98 -9.56 4.86
CA ASP A 152 0.31 -10.15 5.25
C ASP A 152 0.87 -11.05 4.14
N GLU A 153 0.01 -11.66 3.33
CA GLU A 153 0.48 -12.37 2.12
C GLU A 153 0.99 -11.41 1.04
N LEU A 154 0.53 -10.15 1.07
CA LEU A 154 0.91 -9.11 0.11
C LEU A 154 2.04 -8.19 0.63
N GLY A 155 2.65 -8.58 1.75
CA GLY A 155 3.72 -7.86 2.42
C GLY A 155 3.60 -7.99 3.94
N GLU A 156 3.63 -6.88 4.65
CA GLU A 156 3.38 -6.81 6.09
C GLU A 156 2.18 -5.88 6.36
N SER A 157 1.41 -6.16 7.41
CA SER A 157 0.31 -5.30 7.81
C SER A 157 0.40 -4.87 9.27
N LEU A 158 -0.24 -3.74 9.59
CA LEU A 158 -0.33 -3.20 10.94
C LEU A 158 -1.76 -2.71 11.22
N ILE A 159 -2.40 -3.32 12.22
CA ILE A 159 -3.68 -2.80 12.74
C ILE A 159 -3.43 -1.56 13.57
N MET A 160 -4.23 -0.51 13.34
CA MET A 160 -4.11 0.76 14.04
C MET A 160 -5.45 1.45 14.27
N GLU A 161 -5.43 2.44 15.16
CA GLU A 161 -6.57 3.32 15.38
C GLU A 161 -6.75 4.33 14.25
N GLU A 162 -7.99 4.65 13.90
CA GLU A 162 -8.32 5.60 12.82
C GLU A 162 -7.64 6.97 12.98
N ARG A 163 -7.45 7.46 14.22
CA ARG A 163 -6.78 8.75 14.46
C ARG A 163 -5.34 8.81 13.90
N LEU A 164 -4.69 7.65 13.71
CA LEU A 164 -3.35 7.56 13.14
C LEU A 164 -3.36 7.41 11.61
N PHE A 165 -4.52 7.18 11.01
CA PHE A 165 -4.62 6.92 9.56
C PHE A 165 -4.04 8.04 8.68
N PRO A 166 -4.16 9.35 9.01
CA PRO A 166 -3.48 10.41 8.25
C PRO A 166 -1.94 10.29 8.30
N ALA A 167 -1.38 9.92 9.46
CA ALA A 167 0.06 9.71 9.59
C ALA A 167 0.51 8.44 8.85
N ALA A 168 -0.26 7.35 8.95
CA ALA A 168 -0.03 6.12 8.21
C ALA A 168 -0.06 6.36 6.69
N THR A 169 -0.97 7.20 6.20
CA THR A 169 -1.01 7.60 4.79
C THR A 169 0.29 8.28 4.36
N ALA A 170 0.82 9.21 5.16
CA ALA A 170 2.09 9.86 4.87
C ALA A 170 3.25 8.85 4.83
N MET A 171 3.30 7.91 5.78
CA MET A 171 4.33 6.87 5.84
C MET A 171 4.22 5.88 4.68
N SER A 172 3.02 5.48 4.28
CA SER A 172 2.81 4.63 3.10
C SER A 172 3.31 5.32 1.81
N CYS A 173 2.99 6.61 1.66
CA CYS A 173 3.45 7.42 0.52
C CYS A 173 4.97 7.67 0.54
N ALA A 174 5.65 7.48 1.68
CA ALA A 174 7.10 7.67 1.82
C ALA A 174 7.93 6.69 0.98
N ILE A 175 7.33 5.65 0.39
CA ILE A 175 7.98 4.84 -0.65
C ILE A 175 8.55 5.71 -1.78
N ALA A 176 7.89 6.83 -2.12
CA ALA A 176 8.40 7.79 -3.10
C ALA A 176 9.67 8.51 -2.60
N TYR A 177 9.80 8.74 -1.29
CA TYR A 177 10.99 9.35 -0.70
C TYR A 177 12.18 8.39 -0.73
N ALA A 178 11.95 7.10 -0.48
CA ALA A 178 12.96 6.06 -0.65
C ALA A 178 13.43 5.98 -2.11
N MET A 179 12.50 6.04 -3.07
CA MET A 179 12.85 6.10 -4.50
C MET A 179 13.63 7.37 -4.85
N ARG A 180 13.35 8.52 -4.24
CA ARG A 180 14.13 9.77 -4.40
C ARG A 180 15.54 9.60 -3.86
N TYR A 181 15.70 8.96 -2.70
CA TYR A 181 17.01 8.63 -2.15
C TYR A 181 17.81 7.72 -3.10
N VAL A 182 17.19 6.67 -3.62
CA VAL A 182 17.81 5.78 -4.62
C VAL A 182 18.25 6.59 -5.85
N ARG A 183 17.37 7.47 -6.37
CA ARG A 183 17.70 8.31 -7.54
C ARG A 183 18.91 9.20 -7.29
N ALA A 184 18.96 9.89 -6.16
CA ALA A 184 20.08 10.75 -5.79
C ALA A 184 21.41 9.98 -5.70
N ASN A 185 21.39 8.78 -5.09
CA ASN A 185 22.57 7.92 -5.04
C ASN A 185 23.04 7.47 -6.44
N VAL A 186 22.11 7.16 -7.34
CA VAL A 186 22.44 6.81 -8.74
C VAL A 186 23.12 8.00 -9.43
N GLU A 187 22.60 9.22 -9.24
CA GLU A 187 23.20 10.43 -9.80
C GLU A 187 24.62 10.66 -9.28
N GLY A 188 24.82 10.50 -7.96
CA GLY A 188 26.16 10.55 -7.36
C GLY A 188 27.11 9.47 -7.90
N GLY A 189 26.59 8.24 -8.11
CA GLY A 189 27.35 7.16 -8.74
C GLY A 189 27.80 7.49 -10.16
N VAL A 190 26.93 8.14 -10.94
CA VAL A 190 27.28 8.60 -12.30
C VAL A 190 28.33 9.71 -12.25
N GLU A 191 28.23 10.65 -11.33
CA GLU A 191 29.22 11.72 -11.13
C GLU A 191 30.60 11.13 -10.76
N MET A 192 30.64 10.03 -10.00
CA MET A 192 31.86 9.29 -9.68
C MET A 192 32.40 8.44 -10.83
N GLY A 193 31.74 8.40 -12.01
CA GLY A 193 32.22 7.73 -13.21
C GLY A 193 31.58 6.37 -13.52
N PHE A 194 30.61 5.90 -12.74
CA PHE A 194 29.87 4.67 -13.09
C PHE A 194 28.89 4.93 -14.24
N LYS A 195 28.67 3.92 -15.08
CA LYS A 195 27.54 3.97 -16.01
C LYS A 195 26.22 3.94 -15.24
N ALA A 196 25.22 4.70 -15.69
CA ALA A 196 23.95 4.83 -14.99
C ALA A 196 23.27 3.48 -14.65
N LYS A 197 23.34 2.50 -15.55
CA LYS A 197 22.81 1.15 -15.33
C LYS A 197 23.53 0.40 -14.20
N ASP A 198 24.84 0.54 -14.13
CA ASP A 198 25.67 -0.10 -13.11
C ASP A 198 25.46 0.60 -11.76
N ALA A 199 25.44 1.94 -11.74
CA ALA A 199 25.13 2.73 -10.56
C ALA A 199 23.76 2.34 -9.98
N GLN A 200 22.72 2.22 -10.82
CA GLN A 200 21.39 1.79 -10.39
C GLN A 200 21.42 0.38 -9.77
N LYS A 201 22.08 -0.57 -10.39
CA LYS A 201 22.21 -1.95 -9.86
C LYS A 201 22.91 -1.96 -8.50
N ILE A 202 24.01 -1.21 -8.35
CA ILE A 202 24.77 -1.09 -7.11
C ILE A 202 23.89 -0.51 -6.01
N VAL A 203 23.24 0.63 -6.27
CA VAL A 203 22.43 1.35 -5.27
C VAL A 203 21.24 0.50 -4.80
N LEU A 204 20.52 -0.12 -5.72
CA LEU A 204 19.37 -0.97 -5.37
C LEU A 204 19.78 -2.12 -4.46
N GLN A 205 20.89 -2.82 -4.77
CA GLN A 205 21.36 -3.91 -3.94
C GLN A 205 21.87 -3.44 -2.58
N THR A 206 22.55 -2.29 -2.54
CA THR A 206 23.08 -1.72 -1.29
C THR A 206 21.93 -1.31 -0.35
N VAL A 207 20.91 -0.61 -0.89
CA VAL A 207 19.74 -0.19 -0.10
C VAL A 207 18.95 -1.41 0.39
N LYS A 208 18.74 -2.40 -0.48
CA LYS A 208 18.09 -3.67 -0.07
C LYS A 208 18.85 -4.32 1.07
N GLY A 209 20.17 -4.45 0.96
CA GLY A 209 21.00 -5.06 2.01
C GLY A 209 20.97 -4.29 3.33
N ALA A 210 20.89 -2.96 3.30
CA ALA A 210 20.77 -2.15 4.51
C ALA A 210 19.43 -2.37 5.22
N VAL A 211 18.32 -2.44 4.46
CA VAL A 211 16.99 -2.73 5.02
C VAL A 211 16.96 -4.12 5.63
N GLU A 212 17.40 -5.13 4.87
CA GLU A 212 17.42 -6.54 5.31
C GLU A 212 18.28 -6.73 6.57
N LEU A 213 19.44 -6.07 6.63
CA LEU A 213 20.30 -6.11 7.81
C LEU A 213 19.60 -5.57 9.06
N LEU A 214 18.85 -4.49 8.97
CA LEU A 214 18.10 -3.93 10.09
C LEU A 214 16.92 -4.82 10.50
N GLN A 215 16.22 -5.42 9.53
CA GLN A 215 15.10 -6.34 9.80
C GLN A 215 15.58 -7.62 10.50
N GLU A 216 16.64 -8.24 9.99
CA GLU A 216 17.17 -9.49 10.55
C GLU A 216 17.80 -9.32 11.95
N THR A 217 18.47 -8.19 12.18
CA THR A 217 19.13 -7.93 13.45
C THR A 217 18.25 -7.29 14.50
N GLY A 218 17.20 -6.56 14.09
CA GLY A 218 16.40 -5.72 14.99
C GLY A 218 17.19 -4.59 15.64
N GLU A 219 18.38 -4.28 15.12
CA GLU A 219 19.29 -3.31 15.73
C GLU A 219 18.83 -1.86 15.43
N HIS A 220 19.11 -0.96 16.37
CA HIS A 220 18.86 0.45 16.17
C HIS A 220 19.68 0.98 14.99
N PRO A 221 19.09 1.76 14.04
CA PRO A 221 19.79 2.21 12.84
C PRO A 221 21.12 2.91 13.11
N GLU A 222 21.22 3.76 14.13
CA GLU A 222 22.47 4.46 14.48
C GLU A 222 23.56 3.49 14.93
N ALA A 223 23.21 2.44 15.71
CA ALA A 223 24.17 1.43 16.09
C ALA A 223 24.69 0.62 14.90
N ALA A 224 23.82 0.35 13.90
CA ALA A 224 24.24 -0.30 12.66
C ALA A 224 25.14 0.62 11.81
N ILE A 225 24.87 1.94 11.78
CA ILE A 225 25.72 2.93 11.13
C ILE A 225 27.13 2.96 11.76
N ASP A 226 27.22 2.96 13.07
CA ASP A 226 28.51 2.97 13.78
C ASP A 226 29.40 1.78 13.39
N LYS A 227 28.84 0.60 13.18
CA LYS A 227 29.57 -0.60 12.75
C LYS A 227 30.24 -0.48 11.37
N VAL A 228 29.68 0.32 10.49
CA VAL A 228 30.18 0.53 9.12
C VAL A 228 30.93 1.85 8.99
N THR A 229 31.16 2.55 10.10
CA THR A 229 31.81 3.87 10.14
C THR A 229 33.17 3.75 10.81
N THR A 230 34.25 3.81 10.01
CA THR A 230 35.63 3.75 10.52
C THR A 230 36.23 5.14 10.72
N PRO A 231 37.16 5.31 11.70
CA PRO A 231 37.83 6.59 11.93
C PRO A 231 38.48 7.16 10.65
N GLY A 232 38.08 8.36 10.24
CA GLY A 232 38.61 9.04 9.07
C GLY A 232 38.16 8.43 7.71
N GLY A 233 37.30 7.41 7.74
CA GLY A 233 36.81 6.70 6.55
C GLY A 233 35.88 7.52 5.65
N CYS A 234 35.52 6.96 4.49
CA CYS A 234 34.64 7.62 3.53
C CYS A 234 33.20 7.72 4.06
N THR A 235 32.72 6.71 4.81
CA THR A 235 31.37 6.66 5.33
C THR A 235 31.06 7.85 6.24
N ILE A 236 31.89 8.13 7.24
CA ILE A 236 31.64 9.25 8.16
C ILE A 236 31.70 10.62 7.44
N LYS A 237 32.58 10.77 6.46
CA LYS A 237 32.65 11.99 5.66
C LYS A 237 31.38 12.22 4.84
N GLY A 238 30.87 11.14 4.22
CA GLY A 238 29.62 11.16 3.47
C GLY A 238 28.42 11.52 4.36
N LEU A 239 28.28 10.84 5.51
CA LEU A 239 27.20 11.10 6.47
C LEU A 239 27.20 12.54 6.97
N ASN A 240 28.36 13.06 7.37
CA ASN A 240 28.48 14.44 7.84
C ASN A 240 28.13 15.45 6.74
N THR A 241 28.53 15.19 5.49
CA THR A 241 28.19 16.05 4.36
C THR A 241 26.67 16.04 4.07
N MET A 242 26.04 14.87 4.12
CA MET A 242 24.58 14.75 3.96
C MET A 242 23.84 15.51 5.08
N GLU A 243 24.31 15.39 6.32
CA GLU A 243 23.68 16.08 7.46
C GLU A 243 23.90 17.60 7.41
N GLN A 244 25.05 18.08 6.98
CA GLN A 244 25.27 19.51 6.69
C GLN A 244 24.31 20.04 5.60
N GLY A 245 23.92 19.18 4.65
CA GLY A 245 22.88 19.46 3.66
C GLY A 245 21.45 19.40 4.21
N GLY A 246 21.28 19.04 5.49
CA GLY A 246 19.97 18.95 6.16
C GLY A 246 19.18 17.70 5.86
N PHE A 247 19.83 16.57 5.61
CA PHE A 247 19.19 15.31 5.21
C PHE A 247 18.11 14.88 6.19
N THR A 248 18.43 14.76 7.47
CA THR A 248 17.48 14.34 8.51
C THR A 248 16.28 15.29 8.57
N SER A 249 16.53 16.59 8.56
CA SER A 249 15.47 17.61 8.56
C SER A 249 14.58 17.53 7.32
N ALA A 250 15.15 17.29 6.15
CA ALA A 250 14.40 17.18 4.90
C ALA A 250 13.44 15.94 4.93
N VAL A 251 13.91 14.79 5.44
CA VAL A 251 13.11 13.58 5.56
C VAL A 251 11.96 13.79 6.54
N ILE A 252 12.23 14.31 7.75
CA ILE A 252 11.20 14.55 8.77
C ILE A 252 10.16 15.55 8.25
N ASN A 253 10.59 16.68 7.70
CA ASN A 253 9.69 17.71 7.19
C ASN A 253 8.84 17.19 6.00
N GLY A 254 9.43 16.35 5.15
CA GLY A 254 8.70 15.70 4.06
C GLY A 254 7.56 14.82 4.57
N LEU A 255 7.80 14.01 5.60
CA LEU A 255 6.77 13.19 6.25
C LEU A 255 5.67 14.04 6.90
N LEU A 256 6.06 15.06 7.65
CA LEU A 256 5.11 15.96 8.32
C LEU A 256 4.22 16.72 7.31
N ALA A 257 4.79 17.17 6.20
CA ALA A 257 4.04 17.82 5.12
C ALA A 257 3.04 16.88 4.42
N GLY A 258 3.33 15.58 4.40
CA GLY A 258 2.45 14.55 3.83
C GLY A 258 1.26 14.16 4.72
N LYS A 259 1.30 14.51 6.01
CA LYS A 259 0.22 14.24 6.96
C LYS A 259 -0.94 15.21 6.70
N ARG A 260 -2.07 14.72 6.23
CA ARG A 260 -3.30 15.48 5.94
C ARG A 260 -4.46 15.03 6.80
#